data_20885f362026b0c2c2abb5150da844f7
#
_entry.id   20885f362026b0c2c2abb5150da844f7
#
_cell.length_a   1.000
_cell.length_b   1.000
_cell.length_c   1.000
_cell.angle_alpha   90.00
_cell.angle_beta   90.00
_cell.angle_gamma   90.00
#
_symmetry.space_group_name_H-M   'P 1'
#
loop_
_entity.id
_entity.type
_entity.pdbx_description
1 polymer ?
#
loop_
_entity_poly.entity_id
_entity_poly.type
_entity_poly.pdbx_seq_one_letter_code
_entity_poly.pdbx_strand_id
1 'polypeptide(L)'
;MWAERYDRDLEDIFDLQDEITDTIVGRIEPELGAAERHRVERKPRTDLQTWDCFHLGMSNFYKFTAAGNQEAQRLLKRSSELDPDFGDAHAWWAYAVVLGMVYWDTEPDEALLDEALSAAQKALEIDDQNAVFYALMARINLARRDYAAALSGNAMAIKLNPTFAVAYCAMGDSLAYEGRYDEAISQFEKAVALSPNEPQRWAFLSYGALAKIFNEDFESALQWSERASVIPNHQYWTQAHMVVALAHLDRLEEAGRVVAKLLIKKPGFTCAFAEKKLFYIKRPEQLALYIDGLRKAGLPES
;
A
#
# COMPACT_ATOMS: atom_id res chain seq x y z
N MET A 1 -14.58 -16.78 15.19
CA MET A 1 -15.43 -16.00 16.12
C MET A 1 -14.48 -15.09 16.91
N TRP A 2 -14.66 -13.79 16.84
CA TRP A 2 -13.83 -12.82 17.54
C TRP A 2 -14.54 -12.38 18.82
N ALA A 3 -13.79 -12.17 19.91
CA ALA A 3 -14.28 -11.61 21.16
C ALA A 3 -13.16 -10.77 21.78
N GLU A 4 -13.49 -9.58 22.22
CA GLU A 4 -12.60 -8.67 22.94
C GLU A 4 -13.27 -8.23 24.23
N ARG A 5 -12.48 -8.03 25.27
CA ARG A 5 -12.98 -7.62 26.58
C ARG A 5 -12.42 -6.25 26.90
N TYR A 6 -13.31 -5.33 27.25
CA TYR A 6 -12.97 -3.97 27.63
C TYR A 6 -13.23 -3.84 29.14
N ASP A 7 -12.17 -3.63 29.93
CA ASP A 7 -12.23 -3.36 31.36
C ASP A 7 -11.78 -1.90 31.58
N ARG A 8 -12.76 -0.97 31.65
CA ARG A 8 -12.51 0.46 31.93
C ARG A 8 -13.58 1.03 32.86
N ASP A 9 -13.25 2.13 33.53
CA ASP A 9 -14.19 2.89 34.38
C ASP A 9 -15.26 3.62 33.54
N LEU A 10 -16.48 3.69 34.08
CA LEU A 10 -17.67 4.26 33.42
C LEU A 10 -17.59 5.77 33.14
N GLU A 11 -16.53 6.47 33.57
CA GLU A 11 -16.37 7.90 33.33
C GLU A 11 -16.02 8.22 31.86
N ASP A 12 -15.47 7.24 31.09
CA ASP A 12 -15.05 7.39 29.70
C ASP A 12 -15.93 6.62 28.70
N ILE A 13 -17.25 6.55 28.95
CA ILE A 13 -18.16 5.68 28.17
C ILE A 13 -18.25 6.07 26.69
N PHE A 14 -18.06 7.34 26.33
CA PHE A 14 -18.08 7.80 24.96
C PHE A 14 -16.78 7.40 24.25
N ASP A 15 -15.62 7.56 24.88
CA ASP A 15 -14.33 7.12 24.35
C ASP A 15 -14.29 5.60 24.17
N LEU A 16 -14.89 4.85 25.09
CA LEU A 16 -15.05 3.40 24.98
C LEU A 16 -15.99 3.00 23.83
N GLN A 17 -17.09 3.75 23.62
CA GLN A 17 -18.01 3.51 22.52
C GLN A 17 -17.32 3.76 21.18
N ASP A 18 -16.53 4.81 21.06
CA ASP A 18 -15.76 5.12 19.86
C ASP A 18 -14.69 4.05 19.60
N GLU A 19 -13.93 3.63 20.64
CA GLU A 19 -12.94 2.55 20.53
C GLU A 19 -13.56 1.21 20.09
N ILE A 20 -14.74 0.85 20.63
CA ILE A 20 -15.47 -0.35 20.24
C ILE A 20 -15.95 -0.24 18.78
N THR A 21 -16.50 0.90 18.39
CA THR A 21 -16.97 1.14 17.03
C THR A 21 -15.82 1.03 16.03
N ASP A 22 -14.70 1.70 16.30
CA ASP A 22 -13.49 1.68 15.48
C ASP A 22 -12.95 0.24 15.32
N THR A 23 -12.90 -0.50 16.41
CA THR A 23 -12.46 -1.90 16.41
C THR A 23 -13.40 -2.79 15.59
N ILE A 24 -14.72 -2.63 15.71
CA ILE A 24 -15.71 -3.41 14.95
C ILE A 24 -15.62 -3.10 13.47
N VAL A 25 -15.63 -1.83 13.08
CA VAL A 25 -15.56 -1.41 11.68
C VAL A 25 -14.26 -1.90 11.01
N GLY A 26 -13.10 -1.65 11.63
CA GLY A 26 -11.81 -2.06 11.09
C GLY A 26 -11.61 -3.58 10.95
N ARG A 27 -12.46 -4.39 11.62
CA ARG A 27 -12.41 -5.87 11.51
C ARG A 27 -13.47 -6.45 10.59
N ILE A 28 -14.65 -5.84 10.50
CA ILE A 28 -15.77 -6.38 9.71
C ILE A 28 -15.64 -6.00 8.23
N GLU A 29 -15.19 -4.80 7.90
CA GLU A 29 -15.12 -4.31 6.53
C GLU A 29 -14.28 -5.22 5.60
N PRO A 30 -13.06 -5.67 5.98
CA PRO A 30 -12.28 -6.59 5.15
C PRO A 30 -12.95 -7.96 4.93
N GLU A 31 -13.67 -8.47 5.94
CA GLU A 31 -14.36 -9.76 5.89
C GLU A 31 -15.59 -9.72 4.97
N LEU A 32 -16.37 -8.62 5.02
CA LEU A 32 -17.52 -8.44 4.13
C LEU A 32 -17.06 -8.35 2.66
N GLY A 33 -16.00 -7.58 2.39
CA GLY A 33 -15.40 -7.50 1.07
C GLY A 33 -14.89 -8.85 0.55
N ALA A 34 -14.28 -9.67 1.43
CA ALA A 34 -13.82 -11.02 1.10
C ALA A 34 -14.99 -11.95 0.75
N ALA A 35 -16.06 -11.92 1.53
CA ALA A 35 -17.26 -12.75 1.28
C ALA A 35 -17.90 -12.43 -0.08
N GLU A 36 -18.01 -11.16 -0.45
CA GLU A 36 -18.58 -10.74 -1.73
C GLU A 36 -17.68 -11.15 -2.91
N ARG A 37 -16.36 -11.00 -2.80
CA ARG A 37 -15.41 -11.50 -3.82
C ARG A 37 -15.58 -13.01 -4.07
N HIS A 38 -15.68 -13.83 -3.01
CA HIS A 38 -15.90 -15.27 -3.13
C HIS A 38 -17.26 -15.61 -3.78
N ARG A 39 -18.29 -14.79 -3.53
CA ARG A 39 -19.59 -14.98 -4.17
C ARG A 39 -19.51 -14.80 -5.69
N VAL A 40 -18.82 -13.76 -6.13
CA VAL A 40 -18.72 -13.39 -7.55
C VAL A 40 -17.79 -14.34 -8.33
N GLU A 41 -16.74 -14.86 -7.72
CA GLU A 41 -15.83 -15.85 -8.34
C GLU A 41 -16.53 -17.11 -8.87
N ARG A 42 -17.71 -17.43 -8.33
CA ARG A 42 -18.51 -18.59 -8.74
C ARG A 42 -19.43 -18.32 -9.93
N LYS A 43 -19.56 -17.08 -10.39
CA LYS A 43 -20.43 -16.73 -11.52
C LYS A 43 -19.79 -17.07 -12.88
N PRO A 44 -20.59 -17.48 -13.88
CA PRO A 44 -20.11 -17.63 -15.26
C PRO A 44 -19.59 -16.31 -15.82
N ARG A 45 -18.45 -16.34 -16.49
CA ARG A 45 -17.80 -15.12 -17.04
C ARG A 45 -18.55 -14.44 -18.19
N THR A 46 -19.57 -15.10 -18.75
CA THR A 46 -20.37 -14.62 -19.88
C THR A 46 -21.43 -13.55 -19.50
N ASP A 47 -21.81 -13.49 -18.22
CA ASP A 47 -22.91 -12.65 -17.74
C ASP A 47 -22.48 -11.62 -16.67
N LEU A 48 -21.22 -11.14 -16.74
CA LEU A 48 -20.70 -10.21 -15.75
C LEU A 48 -21.29 -8.81 -15.93
N GLN A 49 -21.96 -8.35 -14.90
CA GLN A 49 -22.44 -6.97 -14.73
C GLN A 49 -21.33 -6.08 -14.14
N THR A 50 -21.55 -4.78 -14.06
CA THR A 50 -20.64 -3.80 -13.46
C THR A 50 -20.07 -4.27 -12.11
N TRP A 51 -20.95 -4.64 -11.18
CA TRP A 51 -20.61 -5.13 -9.85
C TRP A 51 -19.76 -6.39 -9.87
N ASP A 52 -20.08 -7.34 -10.75
CA ASP A 52 -19.31 -8.58 -10.88
C ASP A 52 -17.89 -8.31 -11.40
N CYS A 53 -17.75 -7.44 -12.42
CA CYS A 53 -16.44 -7.00 -12.94
C CYS A 53 -15.61 -6.34 -11.86
N PHE A 54 -16.19 -5.47 -11.05
CA PHE A 54 -15.52 -4.81 -9.94
C PHE A 54 -15.00 -5.84 -8.92
N HIS A 55 -15.84 -6.70 -8.38
CA HIS A 55 -15.43 -7.67 -7.36
C HIS A 55 -14.44 -8.72 -7.86
N LEU A 56 -14.55 -9.17 -9.11
CA LEU A 56 -13.52 -10.01 -9.74
C LEU A 56 -12.22 -9.24 -9.94
N GLY A 57 -12.31 -7.96 -10.30
CA GLY A 57 -11.16 -7.06 -10.36
C GLY A 57 -10.46 -6.96 -9.01
N MET A 58 -11.20 -6.72 -7.94
CA MET A 58 -10.68 -6.67 -6.57
C MET A 58 -10.12 -8.01 -6.09
N SER A 59 -10.77 -9.14 -6.43
CA SER A 59 -10.22 -10.47 -6.14
C SER A 59 -8.84 -10.67 -6.78
N ASN A 60 -8.67 -10.24 -8.02
CA ASN A 60 -7.38 -10.32 -8.72
C ASN A 60 -6.37 -9.31 -8.16
N PHE A 61 -6.79 -8.11 -7.79
CA PHE A 61 -5.97 -7.10 -7.14
C PHE A 61 -5.31 -7.63 -5.86
N TYR A 62 -6.07 -8.27 -4.97
CA TYR A 62 -5.58 -8.81 -3.70
C TYR A 62 -4.69 -10.06 -3.84
N LYS A 63 -4.57 -10.67 -5.02
CA LYS A 63 -3.58 -11.75 -5.27
C LYS A 63 -2.13 -11.23 -5.22
N PHE A 64 -1.93 -9.94 -5.43
CA PHE A 64 -0.60 -9.30 -5.44
C PHE A 64 0.41 -10.00 -6.36
N THR A 65 -0.01 -10.31 -7.57
CA THR A 65 0.83 -10.88 -8.65
C THR A 65 0.75 -10.01 -9.90
N ALA A 66 1.76 -10.07 -10.78
CA ALA A 66 1.75 -9.33 -12.05
C ALA A 66 0.50 -9.66 -12.89
N ALA A 67 0.20 -10.94 -13.07
CA ALA A 67 -0.98 -11.40 -13.82
C ALA A 67 -2.30 -10.96 -13.12
N GLY A 68 -2.33 -11.03 -11.78
CA GLY A 68 -3.48 -10.55 -10.99
C GLY A 68 -3.71 -9.05 -11.17
N ASN A 69 -2.64 -8.24 -11.15
CA ASN A 69 -2.76 -6.80 -11.36
C ASN A 69 -3.24 -6.45 -12.78
N GLN A 70 -2.71 -7.11 -13.82
CA GLN A 70 -3.16 -6.92 -15.19
C GLN A 70 -4.65 -7.26 -15.37
N GLU A 71 -5.08 -8.40 -14.82
CA GLU A 71 -6.50 -8.80 -14.88
C GLU A 71 -7.39 -7.88 -14.03
N ALA A 72 -6.91 -7.38 -12.89
CA ALA A 72 -7.60 -6.37 -12.10
C ALA A 72 -7.81 -5.09 -12.89
N GLN A 73 -6.77 -4.56 -13.54
CA GLN A 73 -6.89 -3.36 -14.38
C GLN A 73 -7.91 -3.58 -15.50
N ARG A 74 -7.88 -4.73 -16.19
CA ARG A 74 -8.81 -5.05 -17.27
C ARG A 74 -10.26 -5.09 -16.78
N LEU A 75 -10.52 -5.74 -15.64
CA LEU A 75 -11.85 -5.91 -15.09
C LEU A 75 -12.40 -4.61 -14.49
N LEU A 76 -11.57 -3.83 -13.79
CA LEU A 76 -11.95 -2.53 -13.23
C LEU A 76 -12.24 -1.51 -14.36
N LYS A 77 -11.43 -1.50 -15.43
CA LYS A 77 -11.71 -0.69 -16.63
C LYS A 77 -13.05 -1.09 -17.25
N ARG A 78 -13.27 -2.41 -17.40
CA ARG A 78 -14.55 -2.93 -17.94
C ARG A 78 -15.73 -2.53 -17.05
N SER A 79 -15.59 -2.55 -15.74
CA SER A 79 -16.61 -2.10 -14.79
C SER A 79 -16.96 -0.63 -15.02
N SER A 80 -15.98 0.26 -15.15
CA SER A 80 -16.22 1.70 -15.41
C SER A 80 -16.79 1.99 -16.80
N GLU A 81 -16.56 1.12 -17.80
CA GLU A 81 -17.18 1.21 -19.12
C GLU A 81 -18.67 0.79 -19.09
N LEU A 82 -19.02 -0.20 -18.28
CA LEU A 82 -20.39 -0.68 -18.13
C LEU A 82 -21.25 0.30 -17.34
N ASP A 83 -20.67 0.97 -16.37
CA ASP A 83 -21.31 2.01 -15.57
C ASP A 83 -20.30 3.14 -15.30
N PRO A 84 -20.34 4.21 -16.11
CA PRO A 84 -19.45 5.36 -15.96
C PRO A 84 -19.60 6.15 -14.65
N ASP A 85 -20.70 5.95 -13.92
CA ASP A 85 -20.99 6.60 -12.65
C ASP A 85 -20.65 5.70 -11.45
N PHE A 86 -20.02 4.53 -11.68
CA PHE A 86 -19.51 3.68 -10.62
C PHE A 86 -18.08 4.10 -10.19
N GLY A 87 -18.00 5.05 -9.25
CA GLY A 87 -16.76 5.69 -8.80
C GLY A 87 -15.67 4.74 -8.32
N ASP A 88 -16.04 3.64 -7.62
CA ASP A 88 -15.08 2.64 -7.14
C ASP A 88 -14.26 2.03 -8.26
N ALA A 89 -14.87 1.72 -9.41
CA ALA A 89 -14.17 1.14 -10.54
C ALA A 89 -13.08 2.08 -11.09
N HIS A 90 -13.37 3.38 -11.16
CA HIS A 90 -12.41 4.41 -11.58
C HIS A 90 -11.25 4.54 -10.60
N ALA A 91 -11.55 4.67 -9.30
CA ALA A 91 -10.54 4.88 -8.25
C ALA A 91 -9.60 3.68 -8.12
N TRP A 92 -10.13 2.46 -8.06
CA TRP A 92 -9.33 1.25 -7.91
C TRP A 92 -8.55 0.90 -9.17
N TRP A 93 -9.09 1.18 -10.38
CA TRP A 93 -8.33 1.05 -11.61
C TRP A 93 -7.09 1.95 -11.59
N ALA A 94 -7.26 3.22 -11.24
CA ALA A 94 -6.20 4.19 -11.17
C ALA A 94 -5.08 3.74 -10.20
N TYR A 95 -5.44 3.22 -9.04
CA TYR A 95 -4.47 2.70 -8.08
C TYR A 95 -3.79 1.40 -8.57
N ALA A 96 -4.53 0.50 -9.22
CA ALA A 96 -3.94 -0.71 -9.81
C ALA A 96 -2.87 -0.39 -10.87
N VAL A 97 -3.04 0.68 -11.65
CA VAL A 97 -2.04 1.20 -12.59
C VAL A 97 -0.77 1.61 -11.86
N VAL A 98 -0.87 2.39 -10.79
CA VAL A 98 0.30 2.83 -10.00
C VAL A 98 1.03 1.63 -9.39
N LEU A 99 0.31 0.63 -8.85
CA LEU A 99 0.93 -0.58 -8.33
C LEU A 99 1.67 -1.38 -9.42
N GLY A 100 1.17 -1.38 -10.65
CA GLY A 100 1.85 -1.99 -11.80
C GLY A 100 3.25 -1.41 -12.01
N MET A 101 3.40 -0.09 -11.86
CA MET A 101 4.68 0.60 -12.00
C MET A 101 5.63 0.33 -10.83
N VAL A 102 5.11 0.25 -9.60
CA VAL A 102 5.92 0.09 -8.38
C VAL A 102 6.41 -1.34 -8.20
N TYR A 103 5.56 -2.33 -8.46
CA TYR A 103 5.83 -3.73 -8.09
C TYR A 103 6.14 -4.65 -9.26
N TRP A 104 5.59 -4.35 -10.45
CA TRP A 104 5.67 -5.28 -11.57
C TRP A 104 6.33 -4.65 -12.80
N ASP A 105 6.05 -5.18 -13.97
CA ASP A 105 6.82 -4.88 -15.18
C ASP A 105 6.31 -3.65 -15.95
N THR A 106 5.27 -2.95 -15.42
CA THR A 106 4.86 -1.67 -16.01
C THR A 106 5.94 -0.63 -15.76
N GLU A 107 6.41 -0.02 -16.84
CA GLU A 107 7.37 1.08 -16.73
C GLU A 107 6.68 2.33 -16.20
N PRO A 108 7.38 3.15 -15.37
CA PRO A 108 6.88 4.45 -14.98
C PRO A 108 6.62 5.31 -16.23
N ASP A 109 5.40 5.82 -16.39
CA ASP A 109 4.95 6.58 -17.54
C ASP A 109 4.05 7.74 -17.09
N GLU A 110 4.42 8.96 -17.47
CA GLU A 110 3.71 10.18 -17.05
C GLU A 110 2.30 10.25 -17.66
N ALA A 111 2.13 9.83 -18.92
CA ALA A 111 0.82 9.87 -19.57
C ALA A 111 -0.15 8.89 -18.91
N LEU A 112 0.34 7.71 -18.52
CA LEU A 112 -0.46 6.72 -17.79
C LEU A 112 -0.78 7.19 -16.36
N LEU A 113 0.13 7.93 -15.71
CA LEU A 113 -0.16 8.57 -14.42
C LEU A 113 -1.19 9.70 -14.56
N ASP A 114 -1.20 10.44 -15.66
CA ASP A 114 -2.22 11.45 -15.96
C ASP A 114 -3.59 10.81 -16.19
N GLU A 115 -3.67 9.70 -16.92
CA GLU A 115 -4.91 8.93 -17.09
C GLU A 115 -5.42 8.40 -15.75
N ALA A 116 -4.54 7.87 -14.91
CA ALA A 116 -4.89 7.41 -13.58
C ALA A 116 -5.41 8.55 -12.69
N LEU A 117 -4.77 9.72 -12.72
CA LEU A 117 -5.24 10.89 -11.98
C LEU A 117 -6.63 11.33 -12.46
N SER A 118 -6.85 11.38 -13.77
CA SER A 118 -8.16 11.75 -14.34
C SER A 118 -9.27 10.78 -13.90
N ALA A 119 -8.97 9.48 -13.85
CA ALA A 119 -9.93 8.48 -13.35
C ALA A 119 -10.22 8.67 -11.86
N ALA A 120 -9.21 8.94 -11.04
CA ALA A 120 -9.42 9.22 -9.61
C ALA A 120 -10.21 10.50 -9.36
N GLN A 121 -9.99 11.55 -10.17
CA GLN A 121 -10.79 12.77 -10.16
C GLN A 121 -12.23 12.51 -10.53
N LYS A 122 -12.48 11.67 -11.55
CA LYS A 122 -13.83 11.26 -11.93
C LYS A 122 -14.55 10.54 -10.79
N ALA A 123 -13.88 9.70 -10.04
CA ALA A 123 -14.46 9.06 -8.84
C ALA A 123 -14.91 10.11 -7.82
N LEU A 124 -14.10 11.15 -7.55
CA LEU A 124 -14.46 12.23 -6.62
C LEU A 124 -15.56 13.18 -7.16
N GLU A 125 -15.70 13.33 -8.48
CA GLU A 125 -16.85 14.02 -9.07
C GLU A 125 -18.17 13.26 -8.83
N ILE A 126 -18.11 11.93 -8.74
CA ILE A 126 -19.26 11.07 -8.48
C ILE A 126 -19.64 11.09 -6.99
N ASP A 127 -18.64 10.98 -6.10
CA ASP A 127 -18.83 11.00 -4.65
C ASP A 127 -17.64 11.67 -3.94
N ASP A 128 -17.82 12.95 -3.57
CA ASP A 128 -16.82 13.76 -2.88
C ASP A 128 -16.78 13.53 -1.36
N GLN A 129 -17.61 12.62 -0.82
CA GLN A 129 -17.61 12.24 0.59
C GLN A 129 -16.97 10.85 0.82
N ASN A 130 -16.36 10.26 -0.19
CA ASN A 130 -15.77 8.93 -0.11
C ASN A 130 -14.28 8.99 0.31
N ALA A 131 -13.99 8.55 1.54
CA ALA A 131 -12.63 8.52 2.08
C ALA A 131 -11.65 7.68 1.23
N VAL A 132 -12.13 6.57 0.65
CA VAL A 132 -11.32 5.69 -0.20
C VAL A 132 -10.82 6.42 -1.43
N PHE A 133 -11.67 7.20 -2.10
CA PHE A 133 -11.31 7.92 -3.32
C PHE A 133 -10.22 8.96 -3.05
N TYR A 134 -10.29 9.69 -1.94
CA TYR A 134 -9.24 10.61 -1.53
C TYR A 134 -7.91 9.90 -1.25
N ALA A 135 -7.94 8.77 -0.53
CA ALA A 135 -6.73 8.01 -0.23
C ALA A 135 -6.08 7.41 -1.49
N LEU A 136 -6.88 6.88 -2.42
CA LEU A 136 -6.37 6.34 -3.68
C LEU A 136 -5.82 7.45 -4.59
N MET A 137 -6.52 8.59 -4.71
CA MET A 137 -6.00 9.75 -5.43
C MET A 137 -4.69 10.26 -4.82
N ALA A 138 -4.56 10.27 -3.49
CA ALA A 138 -3.32 10.65 -2.83
C ALA A 138 -2.15 9.71 -3.21
N ARG A 139 -2.38 8.40 -3.40
CA ARG A 139 -1.37 7.46 -3.91
C ARG A 139 -0.91 7.80 -5.33
N ILE A 140 -1.82 8.26 -6.18
CA ILE A 140 -1.50 8.67 -7.55
C ILE A 140 -0.67 9.95 -7.53
N ASN A 141 -1.07 10.95 -6.73
CA ASN A 141 -0.31 12.18 -6.55
C ASN A 141 1.09 11.91 -5.98
N LEU A 142 1.23 10.95 -5.06
CA LEU A 142 2.53 10.51 -4.55
C LEU A 142 3.42 9.96 -5.68
N ALA A 143 2.88 9.09 -6.54
CA ALA A 143 3.59 8.54 -7.69
C ALA A 143 3.99 9.64 -8.69
N ARG A 144 3.17 10.68 -8.84
CA ARG A 144 3.46 11.88 -9.62
C ARG A 144 4.44 12.84 -8.94
N ARG A 145 4.91 12.51 -7.74
CA ARG A 145 5.76 13.36 -6.91
C ARG A 145 5.09 14.66 -6.43
N ASP A 146 3.77 14.76 -6.47
CA ASP A 146 3.03 15.87 -5.85
C ASP A 146 2.70 15.51 -4.40
N TYR A 147 3.70 15.67 -3.53
CA TYR A 147 3.56 15.31 -2.12
C TYR A 147 2.57 16.22 -1.37
N ALA A 148 2.45 17.48 -1.79
CA ALA A 148 1.51 18.42 -1.18
C ALA A 148 0.06 17.99 -1.45
N ALA A 149 -0.28 17.65 -2.69
CA ALA A 149 -1.58 17.12 -3.04
C ALA A 149 -1.85 15.76 -2.38
N ALA A 150 -0.83 14.89 -2.28
CA ALA A 150 -0.95 13.61 -1.59
C ALA A 150 -1.27 13.79 -0.09
N LEU A 151 -0.57 14.68 0.62
CA LEU A 151 -0.83 14.99 2.03
C LEU A 151 -2.23 15.55 2.24
N SER A 152 -2.66 16.48 1.38
CA SER A 152 -4.01 17.07 1.44
C SER A 152 -5.10 16.02 1.24
N GLY A 153 -4.95 15.14 0.24
CA GLY A 153 -5.89 14.06 -0.02
C GLY A 153 -5.99 13.08 1.15
N ASN A 154 -4.84 12.65 1.71
CA ASN A 154 -4.81 11.77 2.87
C ASN A 154 -5.45 12.42 4.12
N ALA A 155 -5.23 13.72 4.35
CA ALA A 155 -5.86 14.44 5.45
C ALA A 155 -7.40 14.47 5.29
N MET A 156 -7.91 14.65 4.06
CA MET A 156 -9.34 14.60 3.79
C MET A 156 -9.88 13.18 3.99
N ALA A 157 -9.18 12.15 3.52
CA ALA A 157 -9.58 10.75 3.75
C ALA A 157 -9.70 10.42 5.24
N ILE A 158 -8.73 10.83 6.06
CA ILE A 158 -8.74 10.64 7.52
C ILE A 158 -9.88 11.45 8.18
N LYS A 159 -10.15 12.67 7.69
CA LYS A 159 -11.26 13.48 8.19
C LYS A 159 -12.62 12.83 7.94
N LEU A 160 -12.82 12.25 6.75
CA LEU A 160 -14.05 11.56 6.36
C LEU A 160 -14.22 10.22 7.05
N ASN A 161 -13.13 9.48 7.23
CA ASN A 161 -13.12 8.20 7.95
C ASN A 161 -11.88 8.09 8.84
N PRO A 162 -11.99 8.45 10.13
CA PRO A 162 -10.88 8.41 11.09
C PRO A 162 -10.36 7.00 11.40
N THR A 163 -11.08 5.94 11.01
CA THR A 163 -10.69 4.54 11.24
C THR A 163 -10.08 3.87 10.00
N PHE A 164 -10.00 4.58 8.88
CA PHE A 164 -9.53 4.05 7.62
C PHE A 164 -7.99 3.87 7.61
N ALA A 165 -7.53 2.69 8.02
CA ALA A 165 -6.11 2.37 8.18
C ALA A 165 -5.26 2.64 6.92
N VAL A 166 -5.81 2.43 5.71
CA VAL A 166 -5.11 2.68 4.44
C VAL A 166 -4.77 4.16 4.27
N ALA A 167 -5.63 5.08 4.73
CA ALA A 167 -5.36 6.52 4.66
C ALA A 167 -4.19 6.92 5.57
N TYR A 168 -4.07 6.35 6.77
CA TYR A 168 -2.91 6.55 7.63
C TYR A 168 -1.62 6.00 7.03
N CYS A 169 -1.67 4.81 6.42
CA CYS A 169 -0.52 4.27 5.69
C CYS A 169 -0.11 5.19 4.53
N ALA A 170 -1.05 5.70 3.75
CA ALA A 170 -0.78 6.63 2.65
C ALA A 170 -0.24 7.99 3.13
N MET A 171 -0.73 8.48 4.28
CA MET A 171 -0.18 9.66 4.94
C MET A 171 1.26 9.43 5.38
N GLY A 172 1.56 8.27 5.97
CA GLY A 172 2.91 7.88 6.37
C GLY A 172 3.90 7.88 5.19
N ASP A 173 3.51 7.32 4.04
CA ASP A 173 4.33 7.35 2.82
C ASP A 173 4.63 8.79 2.37
N SER A 174 3.59 9.63 2.29
CA SER A 174 3.73 11.01 1.84
C SER A 174 4.65 11.82 2.74
N LEU A 175 4.54 11.65 4.07
CA LEU A 175 5.40 12.28 5.07
C LEU A 175 6.85 11.77 4.99
N ALA A 176 7.05 10.45 4.82
CA ALA A 176 8.38 9.86 4.73
C ALA A 176 9.16 10.39 3.52
N TYR A 177 8.52 10.46 2.35
CA TYR A 177 9.19 10.98 1.14
C TYR A 177 9.41 12.49 1.19
N GLU A 178 8.62 13.23 1.98
CA GLU A 178 8.87 14.64 2.28
C GLU A 178 10.00 14.85 3.31
N GLY A 179 10.41 13.80 4.04
CA GLY A 179 11.48 13.84 5.05
C GLY A 179 10.97 14.09 6.48
N ARG A 180 9.68 13.95 6.73
CA ARG A 180 9.04 14.07 8.05
C ARG A 180 8.91 12.70 8.70
N TYR A 181 10.04 12.09 9.04
CA TYR A 181 10.12 10.66 9.36
C TYR A 181 9.39 10.29 10.65
N ASP A 182 9.53 11.05 11.73
CA ASP A 182 8.87 10.74 13.01
C ASP A 182 7.35 10.79 12.88
N GLU A 183 6.85 11.78 12.14
CA GLU A 183 5.42 11.88 11.84
C GLU A 183 4.95 10.72 10.96
N ALA A 184 5.75 10.34 9.96
CA ALA A 184 5.46 9.21 9.09
C ALA A 184 5.35 7.90 9.89
N ILE A 185 6.31 7.63 10.77
CA ILE A 185 6.35 6.44 11.62
C ILE A 185 5.10 6.36 12.50
N SER A 186 4.70 7.47 13.12
CA SER A 186 3.47 7.55 13.92
C SER A 186 2.21 7.19 13.11
N GLN A 187 2.12 7.64 11.84
CA GLN A 187 0.99 7.28 10.97
C GLN A 187 0.98 5.79 10.61
N PHE A 188 2.15 5.19 10.34
CA PHE A 188 2.25 3.75 10.08
C PHE A 188 1.89 2.91 11.32
N GLU A 189 2.31 3.32 12.51
CA GLU A 189 1.93 2.67 13.77
C GLU A 189 0.42 2.69 13.96
N LYS A 190 -0.22 3.83 13.71
CA LYS A 190 -1.67 3.95 13.77
C LYS A 190 -2.36 3.08 12.73
N ALA A 191 -1.87 3.02 11.48
CA ALA A 191 -2.42 2.15 10.45
C ALA A 191 -2.38 0.66 10.86
N VAL A 192 -1.24 0.21 11.41
CA VAL A 192 -1.06 -1.18 11.88
C VAL A 192 -1.99 -1.51 13.05
N ALA A 193 -2.24 -0.54 13.94
CA ALA A 193 -3.11 -0.73 15.10
C ALA A 193 -4.59 -0.77 14.72
N LEU A 194 -5.04 0.11 13.81
CA LEU A 194 -6.44 0.21 13.40
C LEU A 194 -6.96 -1.02 12.67
N SER A 195 -6.14 -1.68 11.84
CA SER A 195 -6.60 -2.81 11.04
C SER A 195 -5.66 -4.02 11.13
N PRO A 196 -5.74 -4.81 12.22
CA PRO A 196 -4.89 -5.99 12.41
C PRO A 196 -5.15 -7.10 11.40
N ASN A 197 -6.32 -7.14 10.77
CA ASN A 197 -6.73 -8.14 9.77
C ASN A 197 -6.65 -7.62 8.32
N GLU A 198 -6.07 -6.44 8.10
CA GLU A 198 -5.92 -5.86 6.76
C GLU A 198 -5.16 -6.82 5.83
N PRO A 199 -5.70 -7.20 4.67
CA PRO A 199 -5.01 -8.08 3.71
C PRO A 199 -3.66 -7.52 3.25
N GLN A 200 -3.50 -6.20 3.26
CA GLN A 200 -2.27 -5.50 2.90
C GLN A 200 -1.44 -5.06 4.11
N ARG A 201 -1.69 -5.57 5.30
CA ARG A 201 -0.95 -5.18 6.52
C ARG A 201 0.58 -5.33 6.38
N TRP A 202 1.03 -6.29 5.56
CA TRP A 202 2.45 -6.41 5.23
C TRP A 202 2.98 -5.13 4.58
N ALA A 203 2.17 -4.42 3.78
CA ALA A 203 2.56 -3.17 3.13
C ALA A 203 2.73 -2.05 4.17
N PHE A 204 1.83 -1.93 5.14
CA PHE A 204 1.96 -0.95 6.23
C PHE A 204 3.29 -1.10 6.98
N LEU A 205 3.64 -2.34 7.31
CA LEU A 205 4.91 -2.66 7.96
C LEU A 205 6.12 -2.43 7.04
N SER A 206 6.02 -2.80 5.76
CA SER A 206 7.10 -2.66 4.79
C SER A 206 7.40 -1.19 4.48
N TYR A 207 6.37 -0.37 4.26
CA TYR A 207 6.55 1.07 4.03
C TYR A 207 7.03 1.79 5.29
N GLY A 208 6.51 1.40 6.46
CA GLY A 208 7.02 1.91 7.74
C GLY A 208 8.49 1.54 7.97
N ALA A 209 8.92 0.36 7.54
CA ALA A 209 10.35 -0.01 7.56
C ALA A 209 11.19 0.88 6.62
N LEU A 210 10.66 1.24 5.44
CA LEU A 210 11.35 2.17 4.54
C LEU A 210 11.47 3.57 5.17
N ALA A 211 10.43 4.07 5.84
CA ALA A 211 10.50 5.34 6.57
C ALA A 211 11.57 5.31 7.68
N LYS A 212 11.68 4.18 8.39
CA LYS A 212 12.73 3.97 9.41
C LYS A 212 14.13 3.89 8.80
N ILE A 213 14.30 3.31 7.60
CA ILE A 213 15.58 3.35 6.86
C ILE A 213 15.96 4.80 6.57
N PHE A 214 15.03 5.62 6.07
CA PHE A 214 15.30 7.03 5.77
C PHE A 214 15.58 7.86 7.03
N ASN A 215 15.07 7.44 8.19
CA ASN A 215 15.41 8.00 9.51
C ASN A 215 16.67 7.40 10.12
N GLU A 216 17.38 6.54 9.41
CA GLU A 216 18.59 5.82 9.83
C GLU A 216 18.39 4.95 11.10
N ASP A 217 17.12 4.62 11.45
CA ASP A 217 16.79 3.65 12.51
C ASP A 217 16.75 2.23 11.94
N PHE A 218 17.93 1.68 11.65
CA PHE A 218 18.07 0.42 10.92
C PHE A 218 17.63 -0.79 11.73
N GLU A 219 17.78 -0.79 13.05
CA GLU A 219 17.30 -1.86 13.93
C GLU A 219 15.78 -1.96 13.87
N SER A 220 15.06 -0.86 14.04
CA SER A 220 13.62 -0.86 13.96
C SER A 220 13.12 -1.16 12.54
N ALA A 221 13.85 -0.69 11.50
CA ALA A 221 13.55 -1.01 10.11
C ALA A 221 13.64 -2.53 9.85
N LEU A 222 14.67 -3.19 10.39
CA LEU A 222 14.83 -4.64 10.31
C LEU A 222 13.66 -5.36 10.99
N GLN A 223 13.33 -4.99 12.24
CA GLN A 223 12.22 -5.60 12.99
C GLN A 223 10.89 -5.47 12.25
N TRP A 224 10.59 -4.31 11.66
CA TRP A 224 9.35 -4.09 10.91
C TRP A 224 9.32 -4.91 9.63
N SER A 225 10.44 -4.97 8.91
CA SER A 225 10.55 -5.81 7.71
C SER A 225 10.40 -7.30 8.03
N GLU A 226 10.97 -7.78 9.15
CA GLU A 226 10.80 -9.16 9.61
C GLU A 226 9.32 -9.46 9.91
N ARG A 227 8.62 -8.57 10.63
CA ARG A 227 7.16 -8.68 10.87
C ARG A 227 6.36 -8.70 9.59
N ALA A 228 6.72 -7.90 8.59
CA ALA A 228 6.08 -7.91 7.29
C ALA A 228 6.32 -9.23 6.55
N SER A 229 7.53 -9.79 6.65
CA SER A 229 7.96 -10.97 5.89
C SER A 229 7.24 -12.27 6.24
N VAL A 230 6.62 -12.35 7.41
CA VAL A 230 5.85 -13.52 7.84
C VAL A 230 4.37 -13.45 7.44
N ILE A 231 3.90 -12.30 6.93
CA ILE A 231 2.54 -12.14 6.43
C ILE A 231 2.45 -12.72 5.02
N PRO A 232 1.42 -13.54 4.70
CA PRO A 232 1.23 -14.07 3.36
C PRO A 232 1.17 -12.95 2.30
N ASN A 233 1.62 -13.25 1.08
CA ASN A 233 1.59 -12.35 -0.08
C ASN A 233 2.45 -11.07 0.03
N HIS A 234 3.31 -10.95 1.07
CA HIS A 234 4.26 -9.84 1.13
C HIS A 234 5.14 -9.81 -0.12
N GLN A 235 5.49 -8.60 -0.57
CA GLN A 235 6.23 -8.38 -1.80
C GLN A 235 7.75 -8.35 -1.57
N TYR A 236 8.51 -8.46 -2.64
CA TYR A 236 9.98 -8.50 -2.63
C TYR A 236 10.62 -7.25 -1.99
N TRP A 237 9.94 -6.11 -1.98
CA TRP A 237 10.41 -4.90 -1.29
C TRP A 237 10.64 -5.13 0.21
N THR A 238 9.85 -6.00 0.83
CA THR A 238 10.07 -6.37 2.24
C THR A 238 11.46 -6.96 2.46
N GLN A 239 11.91 -7.89 1.57
CA GLN A 239 13.27 -8.42 1.64
C GLN A 239 14.33 -7.37 1.30
N ALA A 240 14.05 -6.50 0.32
CA ALA A 240 14.98 -5.43 -0.05
C ALA A 240 15.20 -4.46 1.14
N HIS A 241 14.16 -4.11 1.88
CA HIS A 241 14.28 -3.29 3.09
C HIS A 241 15.09 -3.99 4.20
N MET A 242 14.88 -5.31 4.40
CA MET A 242 15.73 -6.11 5.31
C MET A 242 17.19 -6.08 4.90
N VAL A 243 17.48 -6.24 3.60
CA VAL A 243 18.85 -6.20 3.05
C VAL A 243 19.50 -4.85 3.36
N VAL A 244 18.81 -3.74 3.08
CA VAL A 244 19.33 -2.39 3.33
C VAL A 244 19.58 -2.18 4.83
N ALA A 245 18.64 -2.53 5.69
CA ALA A 245 18.79 -2.39 7.14
C ALA A 245 19.99 -3.20 7.67
N LEU A 246 20.08 -4.48 7.30
CA LEU A 246 21.19 -5.35 7.70
C LEU A 246 22.55 -4.85 7.22
N ALA A 247 22.62 -4.33 5.99
CA ALA A 247 23.85 -3.80 5.42
C ALA A 247 24.35 -2.54 6.15
N HIS A 248 23.45 -1.65 6.56
CA HIS A 248 23.81 -0.47 7.36
C HIS A 248 24.12 -0.80 8.82
N LEU A 249 23.69 -1.98 9.32
CA LEU A 249 24.08 -2.53 10.62
C LEU A 249 25.38 -3.34 10.58
N ASP A 250 26.10 -3.35 9.44
CA ASP A 250 27.30 -4.17 9.20
C ASP A 250 27.08 -5.69 9.37
N ARG A 251 25.82 -6.16 9.34
CA ARG A 251 25.44 -7.58 9.43
C ARG A 251 25.43 -8.25 8.05
N LEU A 252 26.58 -8.17 7.34
CA LEU A 252 26.69 -8.53 5.92
C LEU A 252 26.41 -10.01 5.62
N GLU A 253 26.78 -10.95 6.51
CA GLU A 253 26.46 -12.36 6.32
C GLU A 253 24.94 -12.62 6.33
N GLU A 254 24.22 -11.92 7.20
CA GLU A 254 22.76 -12.01 7.27
C GLU A 254 22.12 -11.33 6.05
N ALA A 255 22.63 -10.16 5.65
CA ALA A 255 22.21 -9.49 4.43
C ALA A 255 22.33 -10.42 3.21
N GLY A 256 23.46 -11.12 3.06
CA GLY A 256 23.67 -12.10 1.98
C GLY A 256 22.65 -13.23 1.96
N ARG A 257 22.25 -13.74 3.14
CA ARG A 257 21.16 -14.75 3.22
C ARG A 257 19.80 -14.18 2.79
N VAL A 258 19.54 -12.92 3.10
CA VAL A 258 18.27 -12.26 2.66
C VAL A 258 18.33 -11.90 1.18
N VAL A 259 19.49 -11.50 0.64
CA VAL A 259 19.68 -11.29 -0.82
C VAL A 259 19.32 -12.56 -1.60
N ALA A 260 19.77 -13.73 -1.14
CA ALA A 260 19.40 -15.00 -1.80
C ALA A 260 17.87 -15.19 -1.85
N LYS A 261 17.15 -14.89 -0.77
CA LYS A 261 15.67 -14.95 -0.73
C LYS A 261 15.02 -13.89 -1.63
N LEU A 262 15.57 -12.68 -1.66
CA LEU A 262 15.12 -11.60 -2.54
C LEU A 262 15.20 -12.02 -4.02
N LEU A 263 16.34 -12.58 -4.44
CA LEU A 263 16.57 -13.01 -5.82
C LEU A 263 15.71 -14.22 -6.24
N ILE A 264 15.32 -15.08 -5.31
CA ILE A 264 14.31 -16.14 -5.58
C ILE A 264 12.94 -15.48 -5.84
N LYS A 265 12.57 -14.48 -5.06
CA LYS A 265 11.26 -13.81 -5.17
C LYS A 265 11.17 -12.85 -6.35
N LYS A 266 12.24 -12.16 -6.66
CA LYS A 266 12.39 -11.24 -7.80
C LYS A 266 13.73 -11.52 -8.52
N PRO A 267 13.77 -12.47 -9.45
CA PRO A 267 14.95 -12.69 -10.29
C PRO A 267 15.34 -11.41 -11.04
N GLY A 268 16.63 -11.10 -11.10
CA GLY A 268 17.13 -9.90 -11.75
C GLY A 268 16.94 -8.60 -10.95
N PHE A 269 16.69 -8.67 -9.64
CA PHE A 269 16.71 -7.48 -8.78
C PHE A 269 18.15 -6.94 -8.68
N THR A 270 18.35 -5.68 -9.08
CA THR A 270 19.63 -4.97 -9.10
C THR A 270 19.51 -3.59 -8.47
N CYS A 271 20.63 -2.91 -8.24
CA CYS A 271 20.61 -1.51 -7.78
C CYS A 271 19.88 -0.62 -8.80
N ALA A 272 20.17 -0.76 -10.09
CA ALA A 272 19.50 -0.01 -11.16
C ALA A 272 17.99 -0.31 -11.25
N PHE A 273 17.58 -1.56 -11.04
CA PHE A 273 16.16 -1.91 -10.95
C PHE A 273 15.49 -1.19 -9.77
N ALA A 274 16.12 -1.20 -8.59
CA ALA A 274 15.58 -0.52 -7.40
C ALA A 274 15.47 0.99 -7.63
N GLU A 275 16.52 1.64 -8.17
CA GLU A 275 16.51 3.06 -8.48
C GLU A 275 15.38 3.43 -9.45
N LYS A 276 15.19 2.64 -10.51
CA LYS A 276 14.12 2.84 -11.47
C LYS A 276 12.73 2.71 -10.86
N LYS A 277 12.51 1.72 -9.99
CA LYS A 277 11.21 1.45 -9.35
C LYS A 277 10.89 2.39 -8.20
N LEU A 278 11.89 3.05 -7.62
CA LEU A 278 11.74 4.10 -6.61
C LEU A 278 11.58 5.51 -7.23
N PHE A 279 11.06 5.58 -8.47
CA PHE A 279 10.91 6.80 -9.28
C PHE A 279 10.13 7.92 -8.58
N TYR A 280 9.28 7.58 -7.61
CA TYR A 280 8.47 8.52 -6.85
C TYR A 280 9.24 9.25 -5.73
N ILE A 281 10.48 8.85 -5.41
CA ILE A 281 11.33 9.51 -4.42
C ILE A 281 11.97 10.75 -5.07
N LYS A 282 11.76 11.94 -4.47
CA LYS A 282 12.38 13.19 -4.92
C LYS A 282 13.74 13.47 -4.31
N ARG A 283 13.94 13.04 -3.06
CA ARG A 283 15.12 13.37 -2.27
C ARG A 283 16.29 12.47 -2.67
N PRO A 284 17.37 13.04 -3.28
CA PRO A 284 18.50 12.24 -3.73
C PRO A 284 19.19 11.50 -2.57
N GLU A 285 19.22 12.10 -1.39
CA GLU A 285 19.82 11.51 -0.20
C GLU A 285 19.10 10.26 0.27
N GLN A 286 17.76 10.20 0.18
CA GLN A 286 16.98 9.00 0.50
C GLN A 286 17.29 7.86 -0.46
N LEU A 287 17.33 8.16 -1.75
CA LEU A 287 17.64 7.18 -2.77
C LEU A 287 19.09 6.69 -2.66
N ALA A 288 20.04 7.62 -2.45
CA ALA A 288 21.46 7.28 -2.27
C ALA A 288 21.68 6.37 -1.05
N LEU A 289 21.05 6.67 0.09
CA LEU A 289 21.12 5.84 1.30
C LEU A 289 20.61 4.42 1.02
N TYR A 290 19.46 4.31 0.34
CA TYR A 290 18.85 3.02 0.04
C TYR A 290 19.71 2.19 -0.91
N ILE A 291 20.19 2.79 -2.00
CA ILE A 291 21.04 2.11 -3.00
C ILE A 291 22.43 1.74 -2.40
N ASP A 292 22.98 2.58 -1.54
CA ASP A 292 24.23 2.25 -0.83
C ASP A 292 24.08 0.99 0.03
N GLY A 293 22.96 0.84 0.76
CA GLY A 293 22.68 -0.38 1.53
C GLY A 293 22.56 -1.63 0.64
N LEU A 294 21.92 -1.55 -0.53
CA LEU A 294 21.85 -2.66 -1.49
C LEU A 294 23.24 -3.03 -2.03
N ARG A 295 24.06 -2.02 -2.35
CA ARG A 295 25.43 -2.19 -2.84
C ARG A 295 26.34 -2.83 -1.80
N LYS A 296 26.29 -2.37 -0.54
CA LYS A 296 27.02 -2.96 0.59
C LYS A 296 26.69 -4.43 0.80
N ALA A 297 25.43 -4.82 0.57
CA ALA A 297 25.01 -6.22 0.65
C ALA A 297 25.43 -7.08 -0.54
N GLY A 298 26.11 -6.53 -1.54
CA GLY A 298 26.63 -7.26 -2.70
C GLY A 298 25.64 -7.45 -3.85
N LEU A 299 24.55 -6.68 -3.91
CA LEU A 299 23.67 -6.68 -5.08
C LEU A 299 24.37 -6.07 -6.31
N PRO A 300 24.15 -6.63 -7.53
CA PRO A 300 24.78 -6.09 -8.73
C PRO A 300 24.22 -4.71 -9.09
N GLU A 301 25.04 -3.90 -9.78
CA GLU A 301 24.63 -2.56 -10.23
C GLU A 301 23.54 -2.64 -11.34
N SER A 302 23.67 -3.60 -12.28
CA SER A 302 22.80 -3.78 -13.45
C SER A 302 22.53 -5.25 -13.75
#